data_f5dc97646aa92f7a8c1228fcb13f75c6
#
_entry.id   f5dc97646aa92f7a8c1228fcb13f75c6
#
_cell.length_a   1.000
_cell.length_b   1.000
_cell.length_c   1.000
_cell.angle_alpha   90.00
_cell.angle_beta   90.00
_cell.angle_gamma   90.00
#
_symmetry.space_group_name_H-M   'P 1'
#
loop_
_entity.id
_entity.type
_entity.pdbx_description
1 polymer ?
#
loop_
_entity_poly.entity_id
_entity_poly.type
_entity_poly.pdbx_seq_one_letter_code
_entity_poly.pdbx_strand_id
1 'polypeptide(L)'
;MWKSVGLIAAASLPLTWAKFNCPLYGPIWPRPQNLLQDPGIWYAASILNDIFPQYIDNANNTGSEWFSYSVEVFTGSEDLPLWSHYWTAPSLATSNNTGVKKITGDTVYRIGSISKIYTVLTFLASVGDGIWNDPITKYLPEIAEFAKEPIESNIYGTDWESITVGSLASQTSGLMRDYSILGELSYQMPLDDLYKIGFPPVPAREYPPCGHYPACNRTQLLEGMNQLPPSFAPFTTPTYSDLGFTLLSHIAERITGRDFKELMQEKVLGPLNLKHTFMAKPDDSFGVIPGNRNRSTWDGDLGEEWPTGNMYTSSTDMSSLGRAILRSTLLKPAMTRRWMKPVSFSADPKAMVGIPWGVRRIELTEEQPYQFIHTYNKAGSIGAYYTLLAILPELDIGYSILVAGTPPGSLTMDIAEALTSVYIPTLTYVAKTQANATYSGTYTYTGPLTTASNTTATYNSTTGHLRRRQSPFNNTTAPRLNSTLTVILDDKPGMGVHNWFSNGTDMSYIATAINSNLSSDFFQHMKPSVRLYPTGLEDKLPNGGKKVAFKAVFEDLSLPEKNKTYVSDCATWVGVTAAVYGKRPLDLFVFEMDGNGKVVGVENAALRLPMEKVK
;
A
#
# COMPACT_ATOMS: atom_id res chain seq x y z
N MET A 1 50.91 15.14 19.34
CA MET A 1 50.33 16.34 20.00
C MET A 1 48.82 16.17 20.06
N TRP A 2 48.30 15.66 21.14
CA TRP A 2 46.89 15.51 21.39
C TRP A 2 46.40 16.79 22.08
N LYS A 3 45.54 17.56 21.43
CA LYS A 3 44.88 18.69 22.06
C LYS A 3 43.60 18.20 22.70
N SER A 4 43.52 18.36 24.00
CA SER A 4 42.37 18.13 24.86
C SER A 4 41.20 18.99 24.41
N VAL A 5 40.10 18.37 23.98
CA VAL A 5 38.80 19.03 23.79
C VAL A 5 38.08 18.92 25.13
N GLY A 6 37.96 20.04 25.82
CA GLY A 6 37.18 20.15 27.04
C GLY A 6 35.69 19.98 26.73
N LEU A 7 35.09 18.92 27.29
CA LEU A 7 33.64 18.79 27.34
C LEU A 7 33.08 19.83 28.30
N ILE A 8 32.43 20.86 27.77
CA ILE A 8 31.48 21.65 28.54
C ILE A 8 30.22 20.81 28.69
N ALA A 9 30.08 20.16 29.82
CA ALA A 9 28.82 19.54 30.22
C ALA A 9 27.82 20.65 30.54
N ALA A 10 27.09 21.15 29.55
CA ALA A 10 25.86 21.86 29.80
C ALA A 10 24.90 20.84 30.40
N ALA A 11 24.59 20.97 31.70
CA ALA A 11 23.50 20.27 32.34
C ALA A 11 22.18 20.73 31.71
N SER A 12 21.83 20.18 30.56
CA SER A 12 20.46 20.22 30.08
C SER A 12 19.65 19.37 31.05
N LEU A 13 18.85 20.03 31.89
CA LEU A 13 17.74 19.35 32.56
C LEU A 13 16.99 18.58 31.49
N PRO A 14 16.81 17.27 31.63
CA PRO A 14 16.00 16.53 30.66
C PRO A 14 14.59 17.11 30.77
N LEU A 15 14.15 17.84 29.75
CA LEU A 15 12.74 18.00 29.47
C LEU A 15 12.22 16.57 29.28
N THR A 16 11.64 16.00 30.33
CA THR A 16 10.99 14.70 30.24
C THR A 16 9.74 14.91 29.39
N TRP A 17 9.89 14.67 28.10
CA TRP A 17 8.75 14.61 27.21
C TRP A 17 7.86 13.45 27.71
N ALA A 18 6.57 13.71 27.85
CA ALA A 18 5.61 12.67 28.15
C ALA A 18 5.67 11.62 27.04
N LYS A 19 5.68 10.34 27.40
CA LYS A 19 5.67 9.24 26.45
C LYS A 19 4.44 9.35 25.53
N PHE A 20 4.65 9.25 24.22
CA PHE A 20 3.57 9.21 23.23
C PHE A 20 2.96 7.80 23.16
N ASN A 21 1.67 7.73 22.79
CA ASN A 21 1.07 6.45 22.45
C ASN A 21 1.64 5.94 21.13
N CYS A 22 2.07 4.69 21.14
CA CYS A 22 2.55 3.99 19.93
C CYS A 22 1.43 3.13 19.33
N PRO A 23 0.91 3.46 18.14
CA PRO A 23 -0.15 2.68 17.51
C PRO A 23 0.35 1.32 17.01
N LEU A 24 -0.58 0.42 16.74
CA LEU A 24 -0.30 -0.74 15.90
C LEU A 24 -0.16 -0.29 14.44
N TYR A 25 0.68 -1.02 13.68
CA TYR A 25 0.78 -0.81 12.23
C TYR A 25 -0.55 -1.11 11.53
N GLY A 26 -1.03 -0.19 10.72
CA GLY A 26 -2.28 -0.30 9.97
C GLY A 26 -3.24 0.85 10.27
N PRO A 27 -4.54 0.65 10.03
CA PRO A 27 -5.54 1.70 10.25
C PRO A 27 -5.60 2.10 11.73
N ILE A 28 -5.49 3.40 12.00
CA ILE A 28 -5.62 3.96 13.35
C ILE A 28 -7.10 4.01 13.77
N TRP A 29 -7.98 4.25 12.81
CA TRP A 29 -9.42 4.30 12.96
C TRP A 29 -10.09 3.26 12.08
N PRO A 30 -11.33 2.83 12.38
CA PRO A 30 -12.15 2.12 11.42
C PRO A 30 -12.26 2.88 10.09
N ARG A 31 -12.28 2.16 8.98
CA ARG A 31 -12.40 2.77 7.66
C ARG A 31 -13.67 3.60 7.57
N PRO A 32 -13.60 4.84 7.09
CA PRO A 32 -14.77 5.66 6.91
C PRO A 32 -15.69 5.08 5.82
N GLN A 33 -16.99 5.34 5.95
CA GLN A 33 -18.03 4.82 5.05
C GLN A 33 -18.83 5.97 4.46
N ASN A 34 -19.55 5.71 3.35
CA ASN A 34 -20.45 6.67 2.69
C ASN A 34 -19.76 8.00 2.36
N LEU A 35 -18.54 7.92 1.82
CA LEU A 35 -17.68 9.09 1.59
C LEU A 35 -18.27 10.07 0.59
N LEU A 36 -19.01 9.62 -0.42
CA LEU A 36 -19.68 10.50 -1.40
C LEU A 36 -20.71 11.42 -0.75
N GLN A 37 -21.21 11.07 0.43
CA GLN A 37 -22.22 11.86 1.16
C GLN A 37 -21.62 12.62 2.34
N ASP A 38 -20.32 12.49 2.60
CA ASP A 38 -19.65 13.09 3.76
C ASP A 38 -19.28 14.57 3.48
N PRO A 39 -19.72 15.52 4.33
CA PRO A 39 -19.40 16.94 4.16
C PRO A 39 -17.91 17.26 4.15
N GLY A 40 -17.09 16.49 4.87
CA GLY A 40 -15.63 16.64 4.86
C GLY A 40 -15.04 16.36 3.48
N ILE A 41 -15.57 15.36 2.77
CA ILE A 41 -15.14 15.05 1.40
C ILE A 41 -15.58 16.15 0.42
N TRP A 42 -16.77 16.71 0.58
CA TRP A 42 -17.21 17.86 -0.23
C TRP A 42 -16.32 19.10 0.00
N TYR A 43 -15.91 19.31 1.25
CA TYR A 43 -14.98 20.39 1.59
C TYR A 43 -13.59 20.14 0.97
N ALA A 44 -13.07 18.92 1.04
CA ALA A 44 -11.82 18.56 0.36
C ALA A 44 -11.91 18.82 -1.15
N ALA A 45 -13.01 18.40 -1.78
CA ALA A 45 -13.25 18.66 -3.20
C ALA A 45 -13.31 20.16 -3.51
N SER A 46 -13.91 20.99 -2.65
CA SER A 46 -13.94 22.44 -2.84
C SER A 46 -12.55 23.08 -2.79
N ILE A 47 -11.70 22.66 -1.85
CA ILE A 47 -10.31 23.12 -1.77
C ILE A 47 -9.55 22.81 -3.07
N LEU A 48 -9.69 21.60 -3.59
CA LEU A 48 -9.04 21.21 -4.84
C LEU A 48 -9.59 21.99 -6.05
N ASN A 49 -10.90 22.25 -6.08
CA ASN A 49 -11.52 23.07 -7.13
C ASN A 49 -11.00 24.53 -7.10
N ASP A 50 -10.53 25.02 -5.96
CA ASP A 50 -9.88 26.32 -5.85
C ASP A 50 -8.38 26.26 -6.22
N ILE A 51 -7.67 25.22 -5.76
CA ILE A 51 -6.22 25.05 -6.00
C ILE A 51 -5.92 24.84 -7.49
N PHE A 52 -6.66 23.95 -8.17
CA PHE A 52 -6.33 23.55 -9.54
C PHE A 52 -6.37 24.73 -10.52
N PRO A 53 -7.46 25.53 -10.62
CA PRO A 53 -7.49 26.69 -11.52
C PRO A 53 -6.44 27.76 -11.19
N GLN A 54 -6.08 27.94 -9.92
CA GLN A 54 -5.16 29.00 -9.51
C GLN A 54 -3.69 28.62 -9.73
N TYR A 55 -3.32 27.37 -9.49
CA TYR A 55 -1.92 26.95 -9.46
C TYR A 55 -1.56 25.93 -10.55
N ILE A 56 -2.43 24.97 -10.85
CA ILE A 56 -2.13 23.88 -11.79
C ILE A 56 -2.50 24.28 -13.22
N ASP A 57 -3.71 24.83 -13.44
CA ASP A 57 -4.22 25.19 -14.75
C ASP A 57 -3.75 26.56 -15.22
N ASN A 58 -3.05 27.31 -14.37
CA ASN A 58 -2.60 28.66 -14.67
C ASN A 58 -1.37 28.62 -15.57
N ALA A 59 -1.55 28.98 -16.85
CA ALA A 59 -0.50 28.97 -17.87
C ALA A 59 0.73 29.82 -17.49
N ASN A 60 0.54 30.93 -16.75
CA ASN A 60 1.65 31.78 -16.33
C ASN A 60 2.55 31.10 -15.29
N ASN A 61 1.98 30.16 -14.51
CA ASN A 61 2.73 29.45 -13.47
C ASN A 61 3.32 28.13 -13.98
N THR A 62 2.59 27.39 -14.83
CA THR A 62 2.90 26.01 -15.17
C THR A 62 3.09 25.75 -16.67
N GLY A 63 2.73 26.70 -17.55
CA GLY A 63 2.69 26.45 -19.00
C GLY A 63 1.59 25.45 -19.40
N SER A 64 0.44 25.48 -18.72
CA SER A 64 -0.68 24.53 -18.90
C SER A 64 -1.29 24.55 -20.30
N GLU A 65 -0.90 25.47 -21.15
CA GLU A 65 -1.23 25.51 -22.58
C GLU A 65 -0.62 24.34 -23.39
N TRP A 66 0.45 23.69 -22.84
CA TRP A 66 1.23 22.65 -23.53
C TRP A 66 1.05 21.24 -22.98
N PHE A 67 0.24 21.06 -21.95
CA PHE A 67 -0.05 19.73 -21.40
C PHE A 67 -1.52 19.58 -21.02
N SER A 68 -2.00 18.36 -21.16
CA SER A 68 -3.36 17.96 -20.76
C SER A 68 -3.27 16.87 -19.69
N TYR A 69 -4.29 16.77 -18.82
CA TYR A 69 -4.29 15.71 -17.82
C TYR A 69 -5.68 15.26 -17.39
N SER A 70 -5.73 14.07 -16.81
CA SER A 70 -6.86 13.50 -16.09
C SER A 70 -6.42 13.12 -14.68
N VAL A 71 -7.17 13.56 -13.68
CA VAL A 71 -6.97 13.21 -12.27
C VAL A 71 -8.28 12.69 -11.69
N GLU A 72 -8.21 11.56 -11.00
CA GLU A 72 -9.35 11.02 -10.24
C GLU A 72 -8.91 10.56 -8.87
N VAL A 73 -9.74 10.85 -7.85
CA VAL A 73 -9.64 10.30 -6.50
C VAL A 73 -10.79 9.31 -6.31
N PHE A 74 -10.46 8.09 -5.93
CA PHE A 74 -11.41 6.99 -5.79
C PHE A 74 -11.32 6.33 -4.42
N THR A 75 -12.36 5.61 -4.02
CA THR A 75 -12.37 4.79 -2.80
C THR A 75 -12.74 3.35 -3.12
N GLY A 76 -12.31 2.43 -2.27
CA GLY A 76 -12.71 1.03 -2.37
C GLY A 76 -14.19 0.81 -2.05
N SER A 77 -14.83 1.69 -1.31
CA SER A 77 -16.23 1.53 -0.87
C SER A 77 -17.27 2.02 -1.88
N GLU A 78 -16.89 2.91 -2.82
CA GLU A 78 -17.81 3.54 -3.77
C GLU A 78 -17.40 3.24 -5.22
N ASP A 79 -18.36 3.26 -6.15
CA ASP A 79 -18.07 3.01 -7.58
C ASP A 79 -17.77 4.31 -8.36
N LEU A 80 -18.24 5.44 -7.88
CA LEU A 80 -17.95 6.75 -8.45
C LEU A 80 -16.69 7.36 -7.82
N PRO A 81 -15.96 8.22 -8.53
CA PRO A 81 -14.85 8.96 -7.96
C PRO A 81 -15.35 9.94 -6.88
N LEU A 82 -14.55 10.12 -5.82
CA LEU A 82 -14.79 11.14 -4.80
C LEU A 82 -14.57 12.55 -5.36
N TRP A 83 -13.66 12.67 -6.31
CA TRP A 83 -13.34 13.89 -7.03
C TRP A 83 -12.63 13.55 -8.33
N SER A 84 -12.84 14.38 -9.36
CA SER A 84 -12.14 14.28 -10.63
C SER A 84 -11.92 15.65 -11.23
N HIS A 85 -10.80 15.81 -11.94
CA HIS A 85 -10.51 17.02 -12.71
C HIS A 85 -9.81 16.67 -14.02
N TYR A 86 -10.27 17.29 -15.09
CA TYR A 86 -9.80 17.04 -16.45
C TYR A 86 -9.44 18.36 -17.10
N TRP A 87 -8.17 18.49 -17.49
CA TRP A 87 -7.68 19.68 -18.16
C TRP A 87 -7.33 19.39 -19.62
N THR A 88 -7.87 20.21 -20.52
CA THR A 88 -7.55 20.15 -21.95
C THR A 88 -6.69 21.34 -22.32
N ALA A 89 -5.44 21.10 -22.69
CA ALA A 89 -4.55 22.14 -23.17
C ALA A 89 -5.13 22.87 -24.39
N PRO A 90 -5.04 24.20 -24.47
CA PRO A 90 -5.38 24.96 -25.67
C PRO A 90 -4.68 24.43 -26.94
N SER A 91 -3.41 24.03 -26.81
CA SER A 91 -2.62 23.44 -27.91
C SER A 91 -3.18 22.10 -28.39
N LEU A 92 -3.78 21.29 -27.51
CA LEU A 92 -4.44 20.04 -27.89
C LEU A 92 -5.77 20.32 -28.60
N ALA A 93 -6.58 21.20 -28.03
CA ALA A 93 -7.91 21.53 -28.56
C ALA A 93 -7.85 22.04 -30.02
N THR A 94 -6.80 22.77 -30.38
CA THR A 94 -6.57 23.35 -31.72
C THR A 94 -5.66 22.51 -32.61
N SER A 95 -5.13 21.39 -32.12
CA SER A 95 -4.19 20.55 -32.88
C SER A 95 -4.86 19.85 -34.08
N ASN A 96 -4.06 19.53 -35.11
CA ASN A 96 -4.48 18.72 -36.26
C ASN A 96 -4.24 17.20 -36.03
N ASN A 97 -3.89 16.77 -34.83
CA ASN A 97 -3.69 15.37 -34.50
C ASN A 97 -5.00 14.59 -34.58
N THR A 98 -4.91 13.29 -34.86
CA THR A 98 -6.05 12.37 -34.98
C THR A 98 -6.69 11.98 -33.65
N GLY A 99 -6.02 12.27 -32.52
CA GLY A 99 -6.50 11.98 -31.17
C GLY A 99 -7.63 12.89 -30.68
N VAL A 100 -8.04 12.68 -29.42
CA VAL A 100 -9.10 13.47 -28.78
C VAL A 100 -8.76 14.96 -28.73
N LYS A 101 -9.80 15.79 -28.78
CA LYS A 101 -9.69 17.27 -28.65
C LYS A 101 -10.18 17.80 -27.32
N LYS A 102 -10.77 16.94 -26.52
CA LYS A 102 -11.24 17.24 -25.17
C LYS A 102 -10.92 16.07 -24.25
N ILE A 103 -10.35 16.36 -23.11
CA ILE A 103 -10.03 15.38 -22.08
C ILE A 103 -11.28 15.03 -21.27
N THR A 104 -11.43 13.75 -21.00
CA THR A 104 -12.47 13.17 -20.15
C THR A 104 -11.87 12.05 -19.31
N GLY A 105 -12.66 11.45 -18.40
CA GLY A 105 -12.25 10.27 -17.64
C GLY A 105 -11.88 9.06 -18.50
N ASP A 106 -12.48 8.95 -19.69
CA ASP A 106 -12.26 7.85 -20.64
C ASP A 106 -11.14 8.11 -21.66
N THR A 107 -10.53 9.30 -21.62
CA THR A 107 -9.38 9.60 -22.48
C THR A 107 -8.21 8.71 -22.15
N VAL A 108 -7.63 8.08 -23.17
CA VAL A 108 -6.56 7.11 -23.04
C VAL A 108 -5.18 7.78 -23.12
N TYR A 109 -4.29 7.39 -22.22
CA TYR A 109 -2.89 7.81 -22.14
C TYR A 109 -1.97 6.59 -22.23
N ARG A 110 -0.74 6.76 -22.67
CA ARG A 110 0.31 5.79 -22.36
C ARG A 110 0.64 5.90 -20.88
N ILE A 111 0.83 4.76 -20.21
CA ILE A 111 1.03 4.74 -18.76
C ILE A 111 2.44 4.37 -18.32
N GLY A 112 3.31 4.05 -19.28
CA GLY A 112 4.69 3.70 -18.96
C GLY A 112 4.75 2.60 -17.89
N SER A 113 5.61 2.77 -16.93
CA SER A 113 5.89 1.77 -15.89
C SER A 113 4.73 1.43 -14.93
N ILE A 114 3.57 2.08 -15.02
CA ILE A 114 2.37 1.57 -14.33
C ILE A 114 1.95 0.21 -14.92
N SER A 115 2.35 -0.10 -16.16
CA SER A 115 2.19 -1.44 -16.77
C SER A 115 2.67 -2.56 -15.87
N LYS A 116 3.72 -2.35 -15.07
CA LYS A 116 4.25 -3.33 -14.11
C LYS A 116 3.24 -3.75 -13.03
N ILE A 117 2.30 -2.88 -12.67
CA ILE A 117 1.20 -3.24 -11.76
C ILE A 117 0.29 -4.28 -12.42
N TYR A 118 -0.08 -4.06 -13.68
CA TYR A 118 -0.89 -5.03 -14.45
C TYR A 118 -0.13 -6.36 -14.60
N THR A 119 1.16 -6.29 -14.88
CA THR A 119 2.02 -7.48 -15.03
C THR A 119 2.06 -8.31 -13.75
N VAL A 120 2.35 -7.69 -12.59
CA VAL A 120 2.37 -8.39 -11.30
C VAL A 120 0.98 -8.90 -10.92
N LEU A 121 -0.06 -8.10 -11.12
CA LEU A 121 -1.43 -8.53 -10.82
C LEU A 121 -1.85 -9.74 -11.68
N THR A 122 -1.51 -9.72 -12.98
CA THR A 122 -1.74 -10.86 -13.88
C THR A 122 -0.97 -12.10 -13.42
N PHE A 123 0.30 -11.94 -13.05
CA PHE A 123 1.10 -13.03 -12.50
C PHE A 123 0.47 -13.62 -11.24
N LEU A 124 0.11 -12.78 -10.27
CA LEU A 124 -0.53 -13.22 -9.03
C LEU A 124 -1.89 -13.89 -9.26
N ALA A 125 -2.68 -13.39 -10.20
CA ALA A 125 -3.99 -13.95 -10.53
C ALA A 125 -3.90 -15.29 -11.31
N SER A 126 -2.80 -15.51 -12.04
CA SER A 126 -2.61 -16.71 -12.89
C SER A 126 -1.77 -17.78 -12.20
N VAL A 127 -0.71 -17.41 -11.52
CA VAL A 127 0.31 -18.30 -10.94
C VAL A 127 0.26 -18.27 -9.40
N GLY A 128 0.01 -17.10 -8.83
CA GLY A 128 0.08 -16.88 -7.39
C GLY A 128 1.47 -16.50 -6.89
N ASP A 129 1.62 -16.42 -5.57
CA ASP A 129 2.86 -16.00 -4.89
C ASP A 129 3.64 -17.16 -4.25
N GLY A 130 3.21 -18.40 -4.50
CA GLY A 130 3.83 -19.59 -3.90
C GLY A 130 5.26 -19.90 -4.38
N ILE A 131 5.66 -19.31 -5.50
CA ILE A 131 6.96 -19.57 -6.14
C ILE A 131 7.94 -18.38 -6.04
N TRP A 132 7.62 -17.37 -5.21
CA TRP A 132 8.47 -16.18 -5.09
C TRP A 132 9.94 -16.48 -4.74
N ASN A 133 10.21 -17.55 -4.01
CA ASN A 133 11.55 -17.94 -3.59
C ASN A 133 12.22 -18.93 -4.54
N ASP A 134 11.55 -19.36 -5.60
CA ASP A 134 12.15 -20.27 -6.58
C ASP A 134 13.12 -19.50 -7.48
N PRO A 135 14.28 -20.11 -7.84
CA PRO A 135 15.18 -19.52 -8.81
C PRO A 135 14.52 -19.48 -10.19
N ILE A 136 14.80 -18.44 -10.97
CA ILE A 136 14.21 -18.27 -12.30
C ILE A 136 14.68 -19.34 -13.31
N THR A 137 15.87 -19.90 -13.11
CA THR A 137 16.44 -21.01 -13.89
C THR A 137 15.54 -22.24 -13.90
N LYS A 138 14.72 -22.43 -12.87
CA LYS A 138 13.73 -23.51 -12.81
C LYS A 138 12.63 -23.39 -13.90
N TYR A 139 12.31 -22.19 -14.33
CA TYR A 139 11.20 -21.90 -15.23
C TYR A 139 11.64 -21.46 -16.63
N LEU A 140 12.82 -20.87 -16.75
CA LEU A 140 13.37 -20.35 -17.99
C LEU A 140 14.58 -21.18 -18.42
N PRO A 141 14.39 -22.20 -19.30
CA PRO A 141 15.48 -23.07 -19.73
C PRO A 141 16.59 -22.30 -20.44
N GLU A 142 16.30 -21.22 -21.14
CA GLU A 142 17.28 -20.34 -21.78
C GLU A 142 18.24 -19.73 -20.72
N ILE A 143 17.69 -19.25 -19.61
CA ILE A 143 18.48 -18.72 -18.49
C ILE A 143 19.22 -19.84 -17.75
N ALA A 144 18.62 -21.03 -17.65
CA ALA A 144 19.30 -22.19 -17.07
C ALA A 144 20.50 -22.66 -17.90
N GLU A 145 20.49 -22.46 -19.22
CA GLU A 145 21.69 -22.70 -20.05
C GLU A 145 22.78 -21.67 -19.78
N PHE A 146 22.43 -20.37 -19.68
CA PHE A 146 23.38 -19.32 -19.31
C PHE A 146 24.03 -19.56 -17.94
N ALA A 147 23.25 -20.07 -16.99
CA ALA A 147 23.76 -20.39 -15.65
C ALA A 147 24.79 -21.54 -15.60
N LYS A 148 24.87 -22.37 -16.66
CA LYS A 148 25.92 -23.41 -16.77
C LYS A 148 27.27 -22.89 -17.18
N GLU A 149 27.35 -21.71 -17.78
CA GLU A 149 28.59 -21.08 -18.16
C GLU A 149 29.36 -20.64 -16.92
N PRO A 150 30.67 -20.88 -16.84
CA PRO A 150 31.44 -20.42 -15.70
C PRO A 150 31.43 -18.88 -15.64
N ILE A 151 31.17 -18.33 -14.47
CA ILE A 151 31.28 -16.89 -14.24
C ILE A 151 32.76 -16.55 -14.14
N GLU A 152 33.33 -16.07 -15.24
CA GLU A 152 34.75 -15.65 -15.29
C GLU A 152 35.05 -14.39 -14.46
N SER A 153 34.03 -13.56 -14.26
CA SER A 153 34.10 -12.32 -13.50
C SER A 153 32.77 -12.00 -12.82
N ASN A 154 32.77 -11.87 -11.50
CA ASN A 154 31.59 -11.45 -10.72
C ASN A 154 31.18 -9.99 -10.99
N ILE A 155 31.98 -9.22 -11.73
CA ILE A 155 31.65 -7.85 -12.13
C ILE A 155 30.84 -7.84 -13.44
N TYR A 156 31.19 -8.74 -14.35
CA TYR A 156 30.66 -8.78 -15.72
C TYR A 156 29.73 -9.96 -15.98
N GLY A 157 29.64 -10.94 -15.10
CA GLY A 157 28.78 -12.11 -15.22
C GLY A 157 27.61 -12.06 -14.22
N THR A 158 26.41 -12.39 -14.67
CA THR A 158 25.21 -12.45 -13.84
C THR A 158 25.09 -13.81 -13.16
N ASP A 159 24.94 -13.83 -11.83
CA ASP A 159 24.60 -15.02 -11.05
C ASP A 159 23.11 -15.35 -11.19
N TRP A 160 22.75 -16.04 -12.28
CA TRP A 160 21.39 -16.39 -12.63
C TRP A 160 20.71 -17.32 -11.62
N GLU A 161 21.47 -18.18 -10.94
CA GLU A 161 20.94 -19.14 -9.94
C GLU A 161 20.44 -18.45 -8.67
N SER A 162 21.03 -17.32 -8.31
CA SER A 162 20.62 -16.54 -7.13
C SER A 162 19.43 -15.63 -7.39
N ILE A 163 19.01 -15.44 -8.64
CA ILE A 163 17.86 -14.61 -8.98
C ILE A 163 16.58 -15.42 -8.81
N THR A 164 15.68 -14.95 -7.95
CA THR A 164 14.38 -15.58 -7.71
C THR A 164 13.24 -14.85 -8.43
N VAL A 165 12.11 -15.54 -8.61
CA VAL A 165 10.89 -14.94 -9.19
C VAL A 165 10.47 -13.69 -8.42
N GLY A 166 10.51 -13.74 -7.09
CA GLY A 166 10.17 -12.61 -6.23
C GLY A 166 11.16 -11.45 -6.33
N SER A 167 12.46 -11.73 -6.56
CA SER A 167 13.46 -10.67 -6.74
C SER A 167 13.24 -9.87 -8.02
N LEU A 168 12.76 -10.49 -9.10
CA LEU A 168 12.33 -9.77 -10.31
C LEU A 168 11.20 -8.79 -10.00
N ALA A 169 10.16 -9.27 -9.33
CA ALA A 169 8.97 -8.49 -9.03
C ALA A 169 9.21 -7.33 -8.05
N SER A 170 10.20 -7.50 -7.15
CA SER A 170 10.53 -6.54 -6.09
C SER A 170 11.71 -5.63 -6.38
N GLN A 171 12.26 -5.67 -7.61
CA GLN A 171 13.41 -4.84 -7.99
C GLN A 171 14.70 -5.15 -7.21
N THR A 172 14.83 -6.40 -6.70
CA THR A 172 16.00 -6.82 -5.90
C THR A 172 16.83 -7.90 -6.59
N SER A 173 16.57 -8.13 -7.87
CA SER A 173 17.32 -9.13 -8.68
C SER A 173 18.77 -8.72 -8.98
N GLY A 174 19.08 -7.43 -8.88
CA GLY A 174 20.39 -6.90 -9.29
C GLY A 174 20.60 -6.83 -10.80
N LEU A 175 19.60 -7.19 -11.61
CA LEU A 175 19.67 -7.07 -13.07
C LEU A 175 19.81 -5.60 -13.49
N MET A 176 20.43 -5.40 -14.65
CA MET A 176 20.46 -4.10 -15.29
C MET A 176 19.04 -3.60 -15.59
N ARG A 177 18.93 -2.28 -15.78
CA ARG A 177 17.66 -1.62 -16.01
C ARG A 177 16.99 -2.11 -17.28
N ASP A 178 17.69 -2.02 -18.41
CA ASP A 178 17.18 -2.28 -19.74
C ASP A 178 18.25 -2.89 -20.63
N TYR A 179 17.80 -3.52 -21.72
CA TYR A 179 18.63 -3.88 -22.85
C TYR A 179 18.08 -3.20 -24.10
N SER A 180 18.96 -2.52 -24.88
CA SER A 180 18.60 -1.93 -26.17
C SER A 180 17.72 -0.66 -26.06
N ILE A 181 16.42 -0.76 -26.36
CA ILE A 181 15.52 0.38 -26.70
C ILE A 181 15.46 1.50 -25.64
N LEU A 182 15.53 1.19 -24.38
CA LEU A 182 15.35 2.18 -23.31
C LEU A 182 16.66 2.63 -22.66
N GLY A 183 17.74 1.87 -22.82
CA GLY A 183 19.02 2.11 -22.14
C GLY A 183 20.16 2.47 -23.07
N GLU A 184 20.17 2.00 -24.31
CA GLU A 184 21.29 2.15 -25.24
C GLU A 184 21.41 3.58 -25.79
N LEU A 185 22.53 4.24 -25.51
CA LEU A 185 22.77 5.62 -25.90
C LEU A 185 22.84 5.82 -27.42
N SER A 186 23.33 4.83 -28.15
CA SER A 186 23.41 4.88 -29.63
C SER A 186 22.05 4.96 -30.33
N TYR A 187 20.96 4.60 -29.64
CA TYR A 187 19.60 4.80 -30.12
C TYR A 187 19.00 6.14 -29.71
N GLN A 188 19.58 6.77 -28.70
CA GLN A 188 19.08 8.06 -28.19
C GLN A 188 19.77 9.25 -28.85
N MET A 189 21.01 9.06 -29.32
CA MET A 189 21.86 10.11 -29.87
C MET A 189 22.72 9.58 -31.03
N PRO A 190 22.95 10.37 -32.08
CA PRO A 190 23.90 10.01 -33.15
C PRO A 190 25.30 9.71 -32.59
N LEU A 191 25.97 8.69 -33.15
CA LEU A 191 27.32 8.27 -32.70
C LEU A 191 28.33 9.42 -32.71
N ASP A 192 28.29 10.26 -33.76
CA ASP A 192 29.20 11.43 -33.86
C ASP A 192 29.01 12.41 -32.70
N ASP A 193 27.80 12.54 -32.18
CA ASP A 193 27.52 13.42 -31.05
C ASP A 193 27.97 12.77 -29.73
N LEU A 194 27.83 11.43 -29.59
CA LEU A 194 28.41 10.68 -28.49
C LEU A 194 29.95 10.85 -28.44
N TYR A 195 30.64 10.76 -29.59
CA TYR A 195 32.08 10.96 -29.66
C TYR A 195 32.49 12.39 -29.26
N LYS A 196 31.73 13.41 -29.67
CA LYS A 196 32.00 14.81 -29.30
C LYS A 196 31.87 15.07 -27.81
N ILE A 197 31.00 14.32 -27.11
CA ILE A 197 30.83 14.47 -25.67
C ILE A 197 31.71 13.51 -24.84
N GLY A 198 32.60 12.76 -25.51
CA GLY A 198 33.70 12.03 -24.85
C GLY A 198 33.54 10.50 -24.79
N PHE A 199 32.51 9.92 -25.41
CA PHE A 199 32.44 8.45 -25.53
C PHE A 199 33.41 7.95 -26.61
N PRO A 200 34.16 6.86 -26.34
CA PRO A 200 35.03 6.29 -27.34
C PRO A 200 34.24 5.50 -28.39
N PRO A 201 34.73 5.39 -29.63
CA PRO A 201 34.16 4.45 -30.59
C PRO A 201 34.32 3.02 -30.08
N VAL A 202 33.28 2.21 -30.19
CA VAL A 202 33.30 0.79 -29.83
C VAL A 202 33.03 -0.06 -31.08
N PRO A 203 33.48 -1.35 -31.09
CA PRO A 203 33.18 -2.26 -32.19
C PRO A 203 31.68 -2.41 -32.45
N ALA A 204 31.29 -2.56 -33.71
CA ALA A 204 29.88 -2.69 -34.11
C ALA A 204 29.12 -3.84 -33.39
N ARG A 205 29.85 -4.91 -33.00
CA ARG A 205 29.30 -6.05 -32.27
C ARG A 205 28.89 -5.73 -30.82
N GLU A 206 29.36 -4.61 -30.27
CA GLU A 206 29.03 -4.18 -28.91
C GLU A 206 27.70 -3.37 -28.85
N TYR A 207 27.19 -2.93 -30.00
CA TYR A 207 25.88 -2.35 -30.08
C TYR A 207 24.82 -3.45 -30.17
N PRO A 208 23.63 -3.28 -29.52
CA PRO A 208 22.54 -4.21 -29.65
C PRO A 208 22.14 -4.40 -31.13
N PRO A 209 21.89 -5.63 -31.60
CA PRO A 209 21.50 -5.89 -33.00
C PRO A 209 20.04 -5.52 -33.32
N CYS A 210 19.30 -5.15 -32.30
CA CYS A 210 17.88 -4.80 -32.36
C CYS A 210 17.59 -3.64 -31.39
N GLY A 211 16.56 -2.89 -31.63
CA GLY A 211 16.25 -1.71 -30.84
C GLY A 211 14.91 -1.10 -31.22
N HIS A 212 14.89 0.21 -31.47
CA HIS A 212 13.66 0.94 -31.68
C HIS A 212 12.81 0.44 -32.88
N TYR A 213 13.47 0.05 -33.98
CA TYR A 213 12.79 -0.56 -35.14
C TYR A 213 13.81 -1.42 -35.92
N PRO A 214 13.65 -2.75 -35.94
CA PRO A 214 12.68 -3.52 -35.16
C PRO A 214 13.08 -3.66 -33.70
N ALA A 215 12.10 -3.80 -32.80
CA ALA A 215 12.32 -4.21 -31.42
C ALA A 215 12.98 -5.60 -31.38
N CYS A 216 13.69 -5.89 -30.29
CA CYS A 216 14.28 -7.21 -30.09
C CYS A 216 13.17 -8.28 -29.97
N ASN A 217 13.40 -9.42 -30.64
CA ASN A 217 12.61 -10.60 -30.34
C ASN A 217 13.13 -11.28 -29.07
N ARG A 218 12.41 -12.28 -28.55
CA ARG A 218 12.71 -12.97 -27.29
C ARG A 218 14.14 -13.51 -27.23
N THR A 219 14.60 -14.18 -28.27
CA THR A 219 15.97 -14.73 -28.33
C THR A 219 17.01 -13.64 -28.25
N GLN A 220 16.87 -12.60 -29.09
CA GLN A 220 17.80 -11.47 -29.10
C GLN A 220 17.84 -10.73 -27.75
N LEU A 221 16.68 -10.58 -27.09
CA LEU A 221 16.60 -9.94 -25.77
C LEU A 221 17.33 -10.78 -24.71
N LEU A 222 17.06 -12.09 -24.63
CA LEU A 222 17.68 -12.97 -23.64
C LEU A 222 19.20 -13.11 -23.84
N GLU A 223 19.65 -13.30 -25.08
CA GLU A 223 21.07 -13.35 -25.42
C GLU A 223 21.78 -12.02 -25.10
N GLY A 224 21.11 -10.89 -25.40
CA GLY A 224 21.64 -9.58 -25.06
C GLY A 224 21.72 -9.33 -23.57
N MET A 225 20.71 -9.72 -22.81
CA MET A 225 20.72 -9.64 -21.34
C MET A 225 21.87 -10.41 -20.73
N ASN A 226 22.22 -11.59 -21.26
CA ASN A 226 23.33 -12.41 -20.75
C ASN A 226 24.70 -11.74 -20.97
N GLN A 227 24.79 -10.79 -21.89
CA GLN A 227 26.02 -10.02 -22.15
C GLN A 227 26.15 -8.77 -21.27
N LEU A 228 25.09 -8.38 -20.58
CA LEU A 228 25.13 -7.21 -19.71
C LEU A 228 25.68 -7.56 -18.32
N PRO A 229 26.53 -6.69 -17.74
CA PRO A 229 26.96 -6.87 -16.35
C PRO A 229 25.78 -6.67 -15.40
N PRO A 230 25.74 -7.36 -14.25
CA PRO A 230 24.75 -7.07 -13.23
C PRO A 230 24.99 -5.68 -12.62
N SER A 231 23.92 -4.99 -12.21
CA SER A 231 24.04 -3.73 -11.48
C SER A 231 24.53 -3.95 -10.05
N PHE A 232 24.05 -5.01 -9.41
CA PHE A 232 24.41 -5.44 -8.05
C PHE A 232 24.26 -6.95 -7.93
N ALA A 233 24.92 -7.53 -6.92
CA ALA A 233 24.56 -8.89 -6.52
C ALA A 233 23.10 -8.95 -6.07
N PRO A 234 22.34 -10.02 -6.37
CA PRO A 234 20.95 -10.18 -5.99
C PRO A 234 20.73 -9.88 -4.49
N PHE A 235 19.65 -9.20 -4.16
CA PHE A 235 19.23 -8.81 -2.79
C PHE A 235 20.12 -7.81 -2.06
N THR A 236 21.15 -7.25 -2.68
CA THR A 236 22.03 -6.25 -2.03
C THR A 236 21.30 -4.93 -1.82
N THR A 237 20.61 -4.43 -2.84
CA THR A 237 19.86 -3.17 -2.81
C THR A 237 18.79 -3.18 -3.90
N PRO A 238 17.68 -2.45 -3.73
CA PRO A 238 16.72 -2.31 -4.83
C PRO A 238 17.37 -1.57 -6.01
N THR A 239 17.24 -2.17 -7.19
CA THR A 239 17.73 -1.62 -8.45
C THR A 239 16.62 -1.72 -9.48
N TYR A 240 16.21 -0.57 -10.04
CA TYR A 240 15.12 -0.53 -11.01
C TYR A 240 15.50 -1.30 -12.28
N SER A 241 14.74 -2.34 -12.60
CA SER A 241 14.91 -3.17 -13.78
C SER A 241 13.58 -3.35 -14.51
N ASP A 242 13.52 -2.97 -15.77
CA ASP A 242 12.40 -3.27 -16.66
C ASP A 242 12.47 -4.74 -17.09
N LEU A 243 13.67 -5.25 -17.37
CA LEU A 243 13.94 -6.64 -17.77
C LEU A 243 13.32 -7.67 -16.81
N GLY A 244 13.33 -7.39 -15.51
CA GLY A 244 12.71 -8.27 -14.51
C GLY A 244 11.22 -8.55 -14.77
N PHE A 245 10.46 -7.58 -15.26
CA PHE A 245 9.03 -7.75 -15.55
C PHE A 245 8.77 -8.45 -16.87
N THR A 246 9.67 -8.32 -17.83
CA THR A 246 9.67 -9.16 -19.04
C THR A 246 9.88 -10.62 -18.67
N LEU A 247 10.88 -10.93 -17.84
CA LEU A 247 11.12 -12.30 -17.36
C LEU A 247 9.93 -12.84 -16.55
N LEU A 248 9.26 -12.02 -15.74
CA LEU A 248 8.03 -12.44 -15.04
C LEU A 248 6.94 -12.88 -16.01
N SER A 249 6.74 -12.15 -17.12
CA SER A 249 5.74 -12.57 -18.12
C SER A 249 6.13 -13.89 -18.77
N HIS A 250 7.40 -14.08 -19.12
CA HIS A 250 7.90 -15.33 -19.68
C HIS A 250 7.73 -16.51 -18.71
N ILE A 251 7.97 -16.31 -17.40
CA ILE A 251 7.75 -17.35 -16.38
C ILE A 251 6.27 -17.73 -16.31
N ALA A 252 5.37 -16.73 -16.34
CA ALA A 252 3.93 -17.00 -16.33
C ALA A 252 3.49 -17.79 -17.56
N GLU A 253 4.01 -17.47 -18.75
CA GLU A 253 3.76 -18.22 -19.98
C GLU A 253 4.25 -19.66 -19.89
N ARG A 254 5.45 -19.88 -19.36
CA ARG A 254 6.01 -21.24 -19.18
C ARG A 254 5.19 -22.11 -18.23
N ILE A 255 4.73 -21.51 -17.13
CA ILE A 255 3.96 -22.24 -16.13
C ILE A 255 2.55 -22.56 -16.63
N THR A 256 1.92 -21.62 -17.31
CA THR A 256 0.52 -21.73 -17.72
C THR A 256 0.34 -22.35 -19.11
N GLY A 257 1.39 -22.33 -19.94
CA GLY A 257 1.33 -22.74 -21.34
C GLY A 257 0.53 -21.79 -22.24
N ARG A 258 0.31 -20.52 -21.79
CA ARG A 258 -0.52 -19.53 -22.47
C ARG A 258 0.23 -18.22 -22.68
N ASP A 259 -0.13 -17.50 -23.73
CA ASP A 259 0.39 -16.15 -24.00
C ASP A 259 0.03 -15.18 -22.87
N PHE A 260 0.96 -14.30 -22.49
CA PHE A 260 0.79 -13.41 -21.34
C PHE A 260 -0.27 -12.32 -21.59
N LYS A 261 -0.49 -11.89 -22.84
CA LYS A 261 -1.57 -10.96 -23.18
C LYS A 261 -2.94 -11.61 -22.98
N GLU A 262 -3.06 -12.90 -23.38
CA GLU A 262 -4.29 -13.66 -23.12
C GLU A 262 -4.55 -13.82 -21.62
N LEU A 263 -3.52 -14.12 -20.84
CA LEU A 263 -3.64 -14.18 -19.38
C LEU A 263 -4.10 -12.84 -18.80
N MET A 264 -3.51 -11.73 -19.21
CA MET A 264 -3.89 -10.41 -18.75
C MET A 264 -5.33 -10.07 -19.13
N GLN A 265 -5.73 -10.38 -20.34
CA GLN A 265 -7.10 -10.18 -20.80
C GLN A 265 -8.10 -10.98 -19.97
N GLU A 266 -7.81 -12.26 -19.72
CA GLU A 266 -8.71 -13.16 -18.98
C GLU A 266 -8.74 -12.89 -17.48
N LYS A 267 -7.59 -12.59 -16.87
CA LYS A 267 -7.47 -12.52 -15.41
C LYS A 267 -7.64 -11.11 -14.84
N VAL A 268 -7.41 -10.06 -15.66
CA VAL A 268 -7.43 -8.68 -15.19
C VAL A 268 -8.40 -7.82 -16.00
N LEU A 269 -8.15 -7.61 -17.31
CA LEU A 269 -8.90 -6.62 -18.08
C LEU A 269 -10.37 -7.01 -18.24
N GLY A 270 -10.65 -8.26 -18.60
CA GLY A 270 -12.00 -8.77 -18.78
C GLY A 270 -12.83 -8.76 -17.49
N PRO A 271 -12.38 -9.38 -16.39
CA PRO A 271 -13.12 -9.40 -15.14
C PRO A 271 -13.41 -8.02 -14.54
N LEU A 272 -12.54 -7.04 -14.76
CA LEU A 272 -12.74 -5.65 -14.32
C LEU A 272 -13.46 -4.79 -15.36
N ASN A 273 -13.77 -5.34 -16.54
CA ASN A 273 -14.43 -4.63 -17.64
C ASN A 273 -13.71 -3.32 -18.04
N LEU A 274 -12.36 -3.37 -18.13
CA LEU A 274 -11.53 -2.21 -18.46
C LEU A 274 -11.57 -1.97 -19.97
N LYS A 275 -12.48 -1.14 -20.44
CA LYS A 275 -12.76 -0.92 -21.87
C LYS A 275 -11.79 0.03 -22.54
N HIS A 276 -11.14 0.88 -21.75
CA HIS A 276 -10.19 1.89 -22.20
C HIS A 276 -8.77 1.56 -21.75
N THR A 277 -8.46 0.24 -21.61
CA THR A 277 -7.14 -0.27 -21.24
C THR A 277 -6.64 -1.23 -22.32
N PHE A 278 -5.46 -0.96 -22.86
CA PHE A 278 -4.92 -1.67 -24.03
C PHE A 278 -3.46 -2.07 -23.78
N MET A 279 -3.07 -3.26 -24.24
CA MET A 279 -1.71 -3.80 -24.18
C MET A 279 -0.85 -3.38 -25.39
N ALA A 280 -1.49 -2.87 -26.42
CA ALA A 280 -0.88 -2.32 -27.63
C ALA A 280 -1.61 -1.03 -28.00
N LYS A 281 -1.05 -0.26 -28.94
CA LYS A 281 -1.62 1.00 -29.40
C LYS A 281 -3.09 0.84 -29.81
N PRO A 282 -4.03 1.57 -29.17
CA PRO A 282 -5.43 1.60 -29.59
C PRO A 282 -5.65 2.52 -30.80
N ASP A 283 -6.90 2.58 -31.27
CA ASP A 283 -7.31 3.60 -32.23
C ASP A 283 -7.07 5.01 -31.65
N ASP A 284 -6.65 5.92 -32.54
CA ASP A 284 -6.28 7.29 -32.12
C ASP A 284 -7.45 8.06 -31.50
N SER A 285 -8.68 7.74 -31.87
CA SER A 285 -9.88 8.40 -31.33
C SER A 285 -10.08 8.21 -29.83
N PHE A 286 -9.42 7.23 -29.21
CA PHE A 286 -9.43 7.05 -27.76
C PHE A 286 -8.40 7.93 -27.05
N GLY A 287 -7.32 8.30 -27.75
CA GLY A 287 -6.10 8.77 -27.10
C GLY A 287 -5.87 10.27 -27.14
N VAL A 288 -5.22 10.77 -26.11
CA VAL A 288 -4.58 12.09 -26.15
C VAL A 288 -3.22 11.97 -26.83
N ILE A 289 -3.04 12.67 -27.96
CA ILE A 289 -1.79 12.70 -28.74
C ILE A 289 -1.26 14.13 -28.68
N PRO A 290 -0.33 14.45 -27.75
CA PRO A 290 0.15 15.81 -27.57
C PRO A 290 1.22 16.18 -28.59
N GLY A 291 1.20 17.43 -29.07
CA GLY A 291 2.26 18.03 -29.89
C GLY A 291 2.63 17.22 -31.13
N ASN A 292 3.93 16.98 -31.32
CA ASN A 292 4.44 16.16 -32.41
C ASN A 292 4.26 14.67 -32.11
N ARG A 293 3.53 13.95 -32.98
CA ARG A 293 3.20 12.53 -32.81
C ARG A 293 4.43 11.64 -32.56
N ASN A 294 5.49 11.83 -33.32
CA ASN A 294 6.71 11.02 -33.20
C ASN A 294 7.41 11.27 -31.84
N ARG A 295 7.40 12.52 -31.37
CA ARG A 295 7.98 12.87 -30.06
C ARG A 295 7.09 12.43 -28.90
N SER A 296 5.78 12.32 -29.11
CA SER A 296 4.87 11.83 -28.07
C SER A 296 5.11 10.37 -27.75
N THR A 297 5.66 9.58 -28.67
CA THR A 297 5.79 8.12 -28.61
C THR A 297 4.45 7.38 -28.59
N TRP A 298 3.36 8.02 -29.03
CA TRP A 298 2.03 7.39 -29.06
C TRP A 298 2.03 6.05 -29.80
N ASP A 299 2.75 5.98 -30.92
CA ASP A 299 2.86 4.79 -31.78
C ASP A 299 3.98 3.83 -31.35
N GLY A 300 4.74 4.17 -30.30
CA GLY A 300 5.89 3.37 -29.90
C GLY A 300 5.48 1.99 -29.40
N ASP A 301 6.19 0.95 -29.86
CA ASP A 301 6.04 -0.42 -29.40
C ASP A 301 7.36 -0.89 -28.76
N LEU A 302 7.28 -1.43 -27.54
CA LEU A 302 8.43 -1.94 -26.79
C LEU A 302 8.71 -3.41 -27.13
N GLY A 303 8.00 -4.03 -28.07
CA GLY A 303 8.22 -5.43 -28.45
C GLY A 303 8.09 -6.39 -27.26
N GLU A 304 9.09 -7.23 -27.00
CA GLU A 304 9.09 -8.17 -25.87
C GLU A 304 9.05 -7.48 -24.50
N GLU A 305 9.48 -6.24 -24.40
CA GLU A 305 9.46 -5.46 -23.15
C GLU A 305 8.10 -4.80 -22.88
N TRP A 306 7.06 -5.12 -23.66
CA TRP A 306 5.73 -4.54 -23.49
C TRP A 306 5.16 -4.67 -22.05
N PRO A 307 5.42 -5.75 -21.28
CA PRO A 307 4.87 -5.89 -19.92
C PRO A 307 5.41 -4.86 -18.94
N THR A 308 6.49 -4.18 -19.31
CA THR A 308 7.22 -3.22 -18.46
C THR A 308 6.68 -1.81 -18.57
N GLY A 309 6.18 -1.40 -19.75
CA GLY A 309 5.89 0.00 -20.01
C GLY A 309 5.00 0.33 -21.20
N ASN A 310 4.48 -0.65 -21.96
CA ASN A 310 3.80 -0.38 -23.22
C ASN A 310 2.29 -0.15 -23.12
N MET A 311 1.69 -0.31 -21.94
CA MET A 311 0.24 -0.23 -21.82
C MET A 311 -0.32 1.18 -21.94
N TYR A 312 -1.60 1.23 -22.27
CA TYR A 312 -2.43 2.42 -22.41
C TYR A 312 -3.65 2.26 -21.54
N THR A 313 -4.10 3.32 -20.86
CA THR A 313 -5.33 3.28 -20.07
C THR A 313 -5.91 4.67 -19.86
N SER A 314 -7.18 4.73 -19.44
CA SER A 314 -7.87 5.95 -19.00
C SER A 314 -7.87 6.10 -17.48
N SER A 315 -8.22 7.29 -16.97
CA SER A 315 -8.34 7.52 -15.52
C SER A 315 -9.51 6.73 -14.91
N THR A 316 -10.61 6.59 -15.64
CA THR A 316 -11.78 5.77 -15.22
C THR A 316 -11.38 4.30 -15.02
N ASP A 317 -10.65 3.72 -15.98
CA ASP A 317 -10.19 2.33 -15.88
C ASP A 317 -9.11 2.18 -14.81
N MET A 318 -8.18 3.15 -14.68
CA MET A 318 -7.17 3.16 -13.63
C MET A 318 -7.80 3.20 -12.22
N SER A 319 -8.82 4.02 -12.04
CA SER A 319 -9.61 4.07 -10.80
C SER A 319 -10.33 2.75 -10.52
N SER A 320 -10.84 2.10 -11.56
CA SER A 320 -11.47 0.76 -11.46
C SER A 320 -10.46 -0.30 -11.05
N LEU A 321 -9.24 -0.29 -11.59
CA LEU A 321 -8.13 -1.13 -11.15
C LEU A 321 -7.79 -0.88 -9.66
N GLY A 322 -7.65 0.39 -9.28
CA GLY A 322 -7.34 0.79 -7.91
C GLY A 322 -8.40 0.32 -6.90
N ARG A 323 -9.70 0.47 -7.24
CA ARG A 323 -10.82 -0.07 -6.44
C ARG A 323 -10.75 -1.59 -6.33
N ALA A 324 -10.46 -2.27 -7.42
CA ALA A 324 -10.34 -3.73 -7.42
C ALA A 324 -9.21 -4.23 -6.50
N ILE A 325 -8.09 -3.51 -6.44
CA ILE A 325 -6.98 -3.80 -5.50
C ILE A 325 -7.44 -3.57 -4.06
N LEU A 326 -8.06 -2.43 -3.74
CA LEU A 326 -8.56 -2.11 -2.40
C LEU A 326 -9.61 -3.13 -1.92
N ARG A 327 -10.50 -3.58 -2.81
CA ARG A 327 -11.55 -4.59 -2.56
C ARG A 327 -11.02 -6.02 -2.57
N SER A 328 -9.79 -6.25 -3.02
CA SER A 328 -9.26 -7.60 -3.29
C SER A 328 -10.14 -8.40 -4.26
N THR A 329 -10.63 -7.77 -5.33
CA THR A 329 -11.60 -8.37 -6.26
C THR A 329 -11.01 -9.56 -7.03
N LEU A 330 -9.76 -9.44 -7.49
CA LEU A 330 -9.11 -10.47 -8.32
C LEU A 330 -8.25 -11.46 -7.51
N LEU A 331 -7.82 -11.07 -6.34
CA LEU A 331 -6.95 -11.86 -5.48
C LEU A 331 -7.65 -12.16 -4.15
N LYS A 332 -7.25 -13.26 -3.50
CA LYS A 332 -7.67 -13.50 -2.12
C LYS A 332 -7.19 -12.36 -1.22
N PRO A 333 -8.00 -11.87 -0.26
CA PRO A 333 -7.62 -10.74 0.59
C PRO A 333 -6.26 -10.89 1.30
N ALA A 334 -5.88 -12.10 1.71
CA ALA A 334 -4.57 -12.36 2.31
C ALA A 334 -3.42 -12.16 1.31
N MET A 335 -3.62 -12.52 0.04
CA MET A 335 -2.63 -12.30 -1.02
C MET A 335 -2.48 -10.82 -1.34
N THR A 336 -3.59 -10.07 -1.46
CA THR A 336 -3.54 -8.61 -1.63
C THR A 336 -2.78 -7.94 -0.49
N ARG A 337 -3.04 -8.34 0.77
CA ARG A 337 -2.32 -7.79 1.93
C ARG A 337 -0.83 -8.12 1.92
N ARG A 338 -0.41 -9.31 1.44
CA ARG A 338 1.01 -9.65 1.25
C ARG A 338 1.63 -8.83 0.12
N TRP A 339 0.94 -8.74 -1.00
CA TRP A 339 1.38 -7.95 -2.15
C TRP A 339 1.61 -6.48 -1.79
N MET A 340 0.76 -5.92 -0.92
CA MET A 340 0.89 -4.55 -0.42
C MET A 340 1.73 -4.50 0.87
N LYS A 341 2.96 -5.02 0.80
CA LYS A 341 3.97 -4.89 1.86
C LYS A 341 5.29 -4.44 1.25
N PRO A 342 6.09 -3.63 1.95
CA PRO A 342 7.44 -3.34 1.54
C PRO A 342 8.29 -4.63 1.60
N VAL A 343 9.21 -4.75 0.67
CA VAL A 343 10.17 -5.86 0.57
C VAL A 343 11.57 -5.40 0.94
N SER A 344 11.92 -4.17 0.57
CA SER A 344 13.24 -3.60 0.85
C SER A 344 13.14 -2.16 1.32
N PHE A 345 14.08 -1.76 2.15
CA PHE A 345 14.34 -0.37 2.46
C PHE A 345 15.00 0.34 1.28
N SER A 346 15.00 1.66 1.31
CA SER A 346 15.81 2.52 0.45
C SER A 346 16.72 3.40 1.33
N ALA A 347 17.54 4.23 0.74
CA ALA A 347 18.35 5.21 1.47
C ALA A 347 17.49 6.29 2.13
N ASP A 348 16.27 6.54 1.64
CA ASP A 348 15.29 7.44 2.24
C ASP A 348 14.48 6.65 3.30
N PRO A 349 14.54 7.03 4.60
CA PRO A 349 13.81 6.32 5.66
C PRO A 349 12.28 6.41 5.51
N LYS A 350 11.79 7.36 4.73
CA LYS A 350 10.35 7.52 4.42
C LYS A 350 9.94 6.78 3.14
N ALA A 351 10.88 6.15 2.43
CA ALA A 351 10.59 5.42 1.18
C ALA A 351 11.10 3.99 1.23
N MET A 352 10.29 3.07 0.76
CA MET A 352 10.58 1.64 0.67
C MET A 352 10.14 1.10 -0.69
N VAL A 353 10.60 -0.07 -1.04
CA VAL A 353 10.27 -0.75 -2.30
C VAL A 353 9.45 -2.01 -2.02
N GLY A 354 8.37 -2.18 -2.76
CA GLY A 354 7.49 -3.36 -2.75
C GLY A 354 7.46 -4.06 -4.11
N ILE A 355 6.37 -4.73 -4.44
CA ILE A 355 6.16 -5.57 -5.62
C ILE A 355 5.06 -4.98 -6.52
N PRO A 356 5.29 -4.16 -7.51
CA PRO A 356 6.46 -3.30 -7.78
C PRO A 356 6.29 -1.89 -7.18
N TRP A 357 5.66 -1.80 -6.03
CA TRP A 357 5.25 -0.55 -5.40
C TRP A 357 6.45 0.27 -4.92
N GLY A 358 6.44 1.57 -5.17
CA GLY A 358 7.08 2.52 -4.28
C GLY A 358 6.19 2.69 -3.06
N VAL A 359 6.73 2.56 -1.86
CA VAL A 359 5.96 2.75 -0.62
C VAL A 359 6.50 3.98 0.08
N ARG A 360 5.64 4.98 0.31
CA ARG A 360 6.01 6.16 1.10
C ARG A 360 5.29 6.15 2.43
N ARG A 361 6.03 6.50 3.46
CA ARG A 361 5.53 6.69 4.82
C ARG A 361 5.30 8.18 5.04
N ILE A 362 4.05 8.56 5.26
CA ILE A 362 3.62 9.93 5.48
C ILE A 362 3.27 10.11 6.95
N GLU A 363 3.91 11.05 7.62
CA GLU A 363 3.60 11.44 9.00
C GLU A 363 2.30 12.23 9.02
N LEU A 364 1.39 11.89 9.92
CA LEU A 364 0.11 12.58 10.04
C LEU A 364 0.23 13.91 10.78
N THR A 365 1.12 14.00 11.77
CA THR A 365 1.37 15.19 12.57
C THR A 365 2.73 15.08 13.27
N GLU A 366 3.41 16.19 13.43
CA GLU A 366 4.67 16.27 14.19
C GLU A 366 4.46 16.02 15.69
N GLU A 367 3.25 16.28 16.21
CA GLU A 367 2.90 16.11 17.62
C GLU A 367 2.70 14.65 18.01
N GLN A 368 2.53 13.75 17.03
CA GLN A 368 2.32 12.32 17.23
C GLN A 368 3.27 11.52 16.31
N PRO A 369 4.54 11.39 16.67
CA PRO A 369 5.62 10.92 15.80
C PRO A 369 5.48 9.48 15.31
N TYR A 370 4.54 8.71 15.85
CA TYR A 370 4.31 7.32 15.46
C TYR A 370 3.03 7.11 14.63
N GLN A 371 2.37 8.19 14.21
CA GLN A 371 1.19 8.10 13.33
C GLN A 371 1.61 8.26 11.89
N PHE A 372 1.57 7.17 11.14
CA PHE A 372 1.93 7.14 9.73
C PHE A 372 0.80 6.59 8.87
N ILE A 373 0.68 7.13 7.66
CA ILE A 373 -0.09 6.53 6.56
C ILE A 373 0.89 6.09 5.49
N HIS A 374 0.64 4.93 4.88
CA HIS A 374 1.47 4.41 3.81
C HIS A 374 0.76 4.58 2.47
N THR A 375 1.47 5.20 1.52
CA THR A 375 1.03 5.21 0.12
C THR A 375 1.79 4.13 -0.64
N TYR A 376 1.06 3.34 -1.41
CA TYR A 376 1.60 2.39 -2.37
C TYR A 376 1.42 3.00 -3.75
N ASN A 377 2.50 3.36 -4.39
CA ASN A 377 2.45 4.11 -5.63
C ASN A 377 3.30 3.49 -6.72
N LYS A 378 2.95 3.79 -7.98
CA LYS A 378 3.78 3.50 -9.13
C LYS A 378 3.69 4.66 -10.12
N ALA A 379 4.83 5.27 -10.37
CA ALA A 379 4.96 6.25 -11.43
C ALA A 379 5.27 5.58 -12.77
N GLY A 380 4.87 6.23 -13.85
CA GLY A 380 5.21 5.88 -15.22
C GLY A 380 5.62 7.09 -16.03
N SER A 381 6.59 6.92 -16.92
CA SER A 381 7.00 7.94 -17.89
C SER A 381 7.39 7.25 -19.18
N ILE A 382 6.85 7.72 -20.30
CA ILE A 382 7.23 7.27 -21.64
C ILE A 382 6.90 8.36 -22.66
N GLY A 383 7.92 8.82 -23.39
CA GLY A 383 7.77 9.93 -24.32
C GLY A 383 7.19 11.18 -23.67
N ALA A 384 6.05 11.65 -24.16
CA ALA A 384 5.35 12.82 -23.64
C ALA A 384 4.26 12.49 -22.60
N TYR A 385 4.34 11.33 -21.93
CA TYR A 385 3.36 10.89 -20.94
C TYR A 385 4.00 10.68 -19.56
N TYR A 386 3.36 11.23 -18.53
CA TYR A 386 3.79 11.15 -17.14
C TYR A 386 2.60 10.75 -16.29
N THR A 387 2.73 9.68 -15.51
CA THR A 387 1.59 9.07 -14.84
C THR A 387 1.93 8.63 -13.41
N LEU A 388 0.91 8.59 -12.56
CA LEU A 388 1.02 8.09 -11.20
C LEU A 388 -0.29 7.39 -10.80
N LEU A 389 -0.17 6.20 -10.24
CA LEU A 389 -1.22 5.55 -9.45
C LEU A 389 -0.75 5.47 -8.01
N ALA A 390 -1.57 5.93 -7.07
CA ALA A 390 -1.32 5.80 -5.64
C ALA A 390 -2.53 5.20 -4.92
N ILE A 391 -2.28 4.31 -3.96
CA ILE A 391 -3.28 3.61 -3.15
C ILE A 391 -2.90 3.76 -1.68
N LEU A 392 -3.86 4.13 -0.83
CA LEU A 392 -3.73 4.32 0.60
C LEU A 392 -4.70 3.37 1.33
N PRO A 393 -4.32 2.11 1.57
CA PRO A 393 -5.23 1.10 2.10
C PRO A 393 -5.77 1.39 3.49
N GLU A 394 -5.01 2.09 4.33
CA GLU A 394 -5.43 2.48 5.67
C GLU A 394 -6.65 3.42 5.65
N LEU A 395 -6.77 4.25 4.61
CA LEU A 395 -7.87 5.21 4.41
C LEU A 395 -8.89 4.76 3.37
N ASP A 396 -8.69 3.59 2.75
CA ASP A 396 -9.53 3.04 1.68
C ASP A 396 -9.67 3.95 0.46
N ILE A 397 -8.64 4.71 0.12
CA ILE A 397 -8.64 5.57 -1.07
C ILE A 397 -7.45 5.30 -1.99
N GLY A 398 -7.53 5.84 -3.18
CA GLY A 398 -6.43 6.01 -4.10
C GLY A 398 -6.69 7.15 -5.07
N TYR A 399 -5.67 7.49 -5.84
CA TYR A 399 -5.80 8.46 -6.92
C TYR A 399 -4.95 8.09 -8.11
N SER A 400 -5.42 8.49 -9.29
CA SER A 400 -4.71 8.37 -10.56
C SER A 400 -4.44 9.75 -11.14
N ILE A 401 -3.23 9.95 -11.68
CA ILE A 401 -2.80 11.17 -12.35
C ILE A 401 -2.20 10.75 -13.69
N LEU A 402 -2.81 11.20 -14.79
CA LEU A 402 -2.39 10.91 -16.15
C LEU A 402 -2.14 12.24 -16.87
N VAL A 403 -0.92 12.50 -17.28
CA VAL A 403 -0.50 13.75 -17.93
C VAL A 403 0.06 13.45 -19.31
N ALA A 404 -0.27 14.27 -20.31
CA ALA A 404 0.26 14.20 -21.66
C ALA A 404 0.65 15.59 -22.17
N GLY A 405 1.86 15.72 -22.72
CA GLY A 405 2.38 16.97 -23.27
C GLY A 405 3.75 17.33 -22.72
N THR A 406 3.98 18.61 -22.50
CA THR A 406 5.25 19.15 -22.01
C THR A 406 5.03 19.86 -20.65
N PRO A 407 4.73 19.10 -19.58
CA PRO A 407 4.55 19.68 -18.24
C PRO A 407 5.88 20.10 -17.63
N PRO A 408 5.87 20.96 -16.61
CA PRO A 408 7.00 21.08 -15.67
C PRO A 408 7.38 19.71 -15.11
N GLY A 409 8.68 19.45 -14.92
CA GLY A 409 9.17 18.15 -14.49
C GLY A 409 8.61 17.64 -13.15
N SER A 410 8.12 18.54 -12.27
CA SER A 410 7.52 18.23 -10.97
C SER A 410 6.01 18.02 -11.01
N LEU A 411 5.31 18.40 -12.08
CA LEU A 411 3.84 18.54 -12.10
C LEU A 411 3.08 17.32 -11.52
N THR A 412 3.45 16.11 -11.93
CA THR A 412 2.77 14.90 -11.45
C THR A 412 2.93 14.73 -9.93
N MET A 413 4.09 15.10 -9.39
CA MET A 413 4.35 15.07 -7.95
C MET A 413 3.66 16.22 -7.23
N ASP A 414 3.61 17.41 -7.82
CA ASP A 414 2.91 18.57 -7.25
C ASP A 414 1.41 18.31 -7.13
N ILE A 415 0.82 17.67 -8.14
CA ILE A 415 -0.59 17.21 -8.08
C ILE A 415 -0.75 16.16 -6.98
N ALA A 416 0.14 15.18 -6.90
CA ALA A 416 0.09 14.15 -5.86
C ALA A 416 0.22 14.74 -4.45
N GLU A 417 1.08 15.74 -4.28
CA GLU A 417 1.25 16.47 -3.01
C GLU A 417 -0.04 17.23 -2.64
N ALA A 418 -0.65 17.94 -3.59
CA ALA A 418 -1.92 18.63 -3.36
C ALA A 418 -3.04 17.66 -2.92
N LEU A 419 -3.19 16.52 -3.63
CA LEU A 419 -4.18 15.50 -3.27
C LEU A 419 -3.90 14.91 -1.89
N THR A 420 -2.65 14.57 -1.61
CA THR A 420 -2.22 13.97 -0.35
C THR A 420 -2.44 14.92 0.83
N SER A 421 -2.04 16.19 0.67
CA SER A 421 -2.17 17.24 1.70
C SER A 421 -3.62 17.56 2.04
N VAL A 422 -4.54 17.39 1.09
CA VAL A 422 -5.97 17.62 1.30
C VAL A 422 -6.69 16.37 1.82
N TYR A 423 -6.48 15.22 1.16
CA TYR A 423 -7.29 14.02 1.47
C TYR A 423 -6.83 13.27 2.73
N ILE A 424 -5.53 13.21 3.05
CA ILE A 424 -5.08 12.48 4.24
C ILE A 424 -5.63 13.10 5.53
N PRO A 425 -5.46 14.43 5.79
CA PRO A 425 -6.04 15.03 6.99
C PRO A 425 -7.57 14.93 7.02
N THR A 426 -8.21 15.19 5.88
CA THR A 426 -9.68 15.12 5.78
C THR A 426 -10.20 13.73 6.11
N LEU A 427 -9.66 12.68 5.51
CA LEU A 427 -10.11 11.32 5.74
C LEU A 427 -9.77 10.82 7.15
N THR A 428 -8.64 11.24 7.70
CA THR A 428 -8.30 10.97 9.09
C THR A 428 -9.33 11.59 10.03
N TYR A 429 -9.74 12.84 9.78
CA TYR A 429 -10.80 13.52 10.53
C TYR A 429 -12.15 12.84 10.36
N VAL A 430 -12.54 12.50 9.13
CA VAL A 430 -13.80 11.80 8.83
C VAL A 430 -13.84 10.44 9.52
N ALA A 431 -12.77 9.64 9.41
CA ALA A 431 -12.67 8.34 10.08
C ALA A 431 -12.79 8.46 11.60
N LYS A 432 -12.11 9.44 12.20
CA LYS A 432 -12.20 9.74 13.64
C LYS A 432 -13.62 10.17 14.03
N THR A 433 -14.24 11.05 13.25
CA THR A 433 -15.60 11.57 13.53
C THR A 433 -16.64 10.45 13.43
N GLN A 434 -16.58 9.63 12.39
CA GLN A 434 -17.48 8.48 12.24
C GLN A 434 -17.26 7.43 13.33
N ALA A 435 -15.99 7.16 13.70
CA ALA A 435 -15.68 6.27 14.81
C ALA A 435 -16.24 6.80 16.14
N ASN A 436 -16.15 8.11 16.37
CA ASN A 436 -16.73 8.75 17.56
C ASN A 436 -18.25 8.55 17.60
N ALA A 437 -18.96 8.88 16.53
CA ALA A 437 -20.40 8.72 16.45
C ALA A 437 -20.85 7.25 16.66
N THR A 438 -20.04 6.29 16.21
CA THR A 438 -20.37 4.86 16.24
C THR A 438 -20.04 4.21 17.59
N TYR A 439 -18.81 4.39 18.06
CA TYR A 439 -18.27 3.60 19.17
C TYR A 439 -18.21 4.32 20.51
N SER A 440 -18.18 5.66 20.55
CA SER A 440 -18.12 6.40 21.82
C SER A 440 -19.33 6.17 22.68
N GLY A 441 -19.10 6.13 23.98
CA GLY A 441 -20.14 5.97 24.99
C GLY A 441 -19.71 5.09 26.14
N THR A 442 -20.60 4.96 27.11
CA THR A 442 -20.43 4.10 28.27
C THR A 442 -21.16 2.78 28.05
N TYR A 443 -20.50 1.71 28.43
CA TYR A 443 -20.99 0.34 28.31
C TYR A 443 -20.98 -0.28 29.69
N THR A 444 -22.08 -0.96 30.05
CA THR A 444 -22.26 -1.54 31.40
C THR A 444 -22.77 -2.97 31.34
N TYR A 445 -22.35 -3.74 32.30
CA TYR A 445 -22.89 -5.06 32.59
C TYR A 445 -23.28 -5.14 34.05
N THR A 446 -24.54 -5.47 34.32
CA THR A 446 -25.04 -5.75 35.65
C THR A 446 -25.82 -7.05 35.62
N GLY A 447 -25.16 -8.13 35.92
CA GLY A 447 -25.74 -9.46 35.77
C GLY A 447 -25.08 -10.49 36.67
N PRO A 448 -25.63 -11.72 36.72
CA PRO A 448 -24.96 -12.82 37.39
C PRO A 448 -23.62 -13.09 36.74
N LEU A 449 -22.66 -13.58 37.53
CA LEU A 449 -21.43 -14.18 36.99
C LEU A 449 -21.83 -15.44 36.21
N THR A 450 -22.25 -15.26 34.97
CA THR A 450 -22.47 -16.40 34.10
C THR A 450 -21.09 -16.94 33.74
N THR A 451 -20.78 -18.16 34.22
CA THR A 451 -19.77 -18.97 33.53
C THR A 451 -20.18 -18.98 32.05
N ALA A 452 -19.43 -18.28 31.22
CA ALA A 452 -19.69 -18.04 29.82
C ALA A 452 -20.36 -19.26 29.17
N SER A 453 -21.57 -19.07 28.70
CA SER A 453 -22.50 -20.09 28.19
C SER A 453 -22.07 -21.52 28.49
N ASN A 454 -22.89 -22.29 29.16
CA ASN A 454 -22.68 -23.71 29.55
C ASN A 454 -22.35 -24.68 28.40
N THR A 455 -21.67 -24.20 27.37
CA THR A 455 -21.35 -24.93 26.16
C THR A 455 -19.89 -24.76 25.79
N THR A 456 -19.01 -25.40 26.54
CA THR A 456 -17.69 -25.76 26.01
C THR A 456 -17.91 -26.85 24.95
N ALA A 457 -17.86 -26.46 23.68
CA ALA A 457 -17.76 -27.42 22.61
C ALA A 457 -16.37 -28.07 22.67
N THR A 458 -16.28 -29.30 23.11
CA THR A 458 -15.07 -30.11 22.99
C THR A 458 -15.11 -30.83 21.66
N TYR A 459 -14.14 -30.56 20.80
CA TYR A 459 -13.94 -31.30 19.55
C TYR A 459 -13.44 -32.70 19.89
N ASN A 460 -14.19 -33.72 19.48
CA ASN A 460 -13.75 -35.11 19.55
C ASN A 460 -13.07 -35.45 18.24
N SER A 461 -11.76 -35.61 18.25
CA SER A 461 -10.94 -35.91 17.08
C SER A 461 -11.25 -37.29 16.45
N THR A 462 -11.94 -38.17 17.17
CA THR A 462 -12.26 -39.51 16.70
C THR A 462 -13.62 -39.61 16.00
N THR A 463 -14.56 -38.72 16.28
CA THR A 463 -15.92 -38.74 15.72
C THR A 463 -16.31 -37.53 14.93
N GLY A 464 -15.50 -36.47 14.88
CA GLY A 464 -15.79 -35.23 14.18
C GLY A 464 -16.95 -34.41 14.78
N HIS A 465 -17.47 -34.76 15.94
CA HIS A 465 -18.61 -34.11 16.57
C HIS A 465 -18.22 -33.26 17.79
N LEU A 466 -18.81 -32.06 17.87
CA LEU A 466 -18.73 -31.17 19.04
C LEU A 466 -19.69 -31.67 20.14
N ARG A 467 -19.16 -32.14 21.26
CA ARG A 467 -19.98 -32.46 22.45
C ARG A 467 -20.06 -31.24 23.37
N ARG A 468 -21.29 -30.87 23.72
CA ARG A 468 -21.59 -29.89 24.78
C ARG A 468 -21.39 -30.54 26.16
N ARG A 469 -20.50 -29.98 26.98
CA ARG A 469 -20.33 -30.39 28.37
C ARG A 469 -21.06 -29.41 29.26
N GLN A 470 -22.03 -29.86 30.05
CA GLN A 470 -22.67 -29.03 31.08
C GLN A 470 -21.69 -28.74 32.22
N SER A 471 -21.65 -27.50 32.68
CA SER A 471 -20.85 -27.10 33.83
C SER A 471 -21.44 -27.71 35.13
N PRO A 472 -20.61 -28.19 36.06
CA PRO A 472 -21.09 -28.75 37.34
C PRO A 472 -21.59 -27.71 38.33
N PHE A 473 -21.59 -26.43 38.02
CA PHE A 473 -22.04 -25.37 38.93
C PHE A 473 -23.51 -24.99 38.65
N ASN A 474 -24.42 -25.70 39.28
CA ASN A 474 -25.80 -25.24 39.49
C ASN A 474 -25.78 -24.36 40.74
N ASN A 475 -25.75 -23.02 40.60
CA ASN A 475 -25.93 -22.15 41.75
C ASN A 475 -26.78 -20.93 41.42
N THR A 476 -27.94 -20.90 42.03
CA THR A 476 -28.96 -19.84 42.00
C THR A 476 -28.53 -18.53 42.71
N THR A 477 -27.33 -18.46 43.24
CA THR A 477 -26.75 -17.30 43.97
C THR A 477 -25.37 -16.89 43.47
N ALA A 478 -25.19 -16.87 42.14
CA ALA A 478 -23.94 -16.30 41.58
C ALA A 478 -23.84 -14.81 41.95
N PRO A 479 -22.69 -14.32 42.44
CA PRO A 479 -22.51 -12.90 42.75
C PRO A 479 -22.79 -12.07 41.46
N ARG A 480 -23.52 -10.98 41.63
CA ARG A 480 -23.72 -10.02 40.52
C ARG A 480 -22.44 -9.26 40.30
N LEU A 481 -21.96 -9.26 39.08
CA LEU A 481 -20.85 -8.41 38.66
C LEU A 481 -21.38 -7.08 38.16
N ASN A 482 -20.75 -6.01 38.60
CA ASN A 482 -20.96 -4.69 38.08
C ASN A 482 -19.68 -4.28 37.33
N SER A 483 -19.77 -4.21 36.02
CA SER A 483 -18.65 -3.87 35.16
C SER A 483 -19.03 -2.74 34.21
N THR A 484 -18.08 -1.87 33.94
CA THR A 484 -18.27 -0.71 33.07
C THR A 484 -17.00 -0.42 32.29
N LEU A 485 -17.16 0.16 31.12
CA LEU A 485 -16.08 0.83 30.40
C LEU A 485 -16.66 2.01 29.59
N THR A 486 -15.82 3.00 29.34
CA THR A 486 -16.18 4.16 28.51
C THR A 486 -15.21 4.23 27.33
N VAL A 487 -15.73 4.28 26.11
CA VAL A 487 -14.96 4.53 24.90
C VAL A 487 -15.02 6.01 24.56
N ILE A 488 -13.86 6.61 24.37
CA ILE A 488 -13.73 8.03 23.98
C ILE A 488 -12.79 8.15 22.78
N LEU A 489 -12.96 9.24 22.03
CA LEU A 489 -12.02 9.68 21.02
C LEU A 489 -11.47 11.05 21.40
N ASP A 490 -10.18 11.07 21.65
CA ASP A 490 -9.37 12.26 21.97
C ASP A 490 -8.34 12.52 20.87
N ASP A 491 -7.32 13.31 21.14
CA ASP A 491 -6.26 13.64 20.17
C ASP A 491 -5.16 12.58 20.06
N LYS A 492 -5.29 11.47 20.81
CA LYS A 492 -4.35 10.35 20.75
C LYS A 492 -4.77 9.31 19.69
N PRO A 493 -3.83 8.51 19.17
CA PRO A 493 -4.13 7.49 18.18
C PRO A 493 -5.03 6.37 18.75
N GLY A 494 -5.97 5.90 17.94
CA GLY A 494 -6.91 4.86 18.31
C GLY A 494 -7.98 5.31 19.31
N MET A 495 -8.97 4.46 19.57
CA MET A 495 -10.05 4.76 20.51
C MET A 495 -9.58 4.52 21.95
N GLY A 496 -9.74 5.50 22.84
CA GLY A 496 -9.39 5.39 24.24
C GLY A 496 -10.42 4.59 25.04
N VAL A 497 -9.96 3.72 25.93
CA VAL A 497 -10.81 3.04 26.92
C VAL A 497 -10.54 3.66 28.28
N HIS A 498 -11.59 4.20 28.87
CA HIS A 498 -11.56 4.84 30.19
C HIS A 498 -12.58 4.18 31.11
N ASN A 499 -12.45 4.40 32.43
CA ASN A 499 -13.36 3.86 33.43
C ASN A 499 -13.64 2.36 33.24
N TRP A 500 -12.61 1.61 32.89
CA TRP A 500 -12.73 0.18 32.64
C TRP A 500 -12.63 -0.61 33.95
N PHE A 501 -13.79 -0.86 34.54
CA PHE A 501 -13.90 -1.60 35.80
C PHE A 501 -14.53 -2.98 35.55
N SER A 502 -13.99 -3.97 36.25
CA SER A 502 -14.57 -5.30 36.34
C SER A 502 -14.70 -5.66 37.81
N ASN A 503 -15.91 -5.82 38.29
CA ASN A 503 -16.21 -6.11 39.69
C ASN A 503 -15.49 -5.18 40.70
N GLY A 504 -15.49 -3.88 40.43
CA GLY A 504 -14.84 -2.86 41.24
C GLY A 504 -13.33 -2.70 41.07
N THR A 505 -12.68 -3.54 40.27
CA THR A 505 -11.25 -3.44 39.94
C THR A 505 -11.03 -2.64 38.69
N ASP A 506 -10.13 -1.66 38.72
CA ASP A 506 -9.70 -0.91 37.53
C ASP A 506 -8.82 -1.80 36.64
N MET A 507 -9.40 -2.24 35.53
CA MET A 507 -8.74 -3.12 34.58
C MET A 507 -7.69 -2.40 33.71
N SER A 508 -7.71 -1.09 33.62
CA SER A 508 -6.70 -0.33 32.87
C SER A 508 -5.34 -0.47 33.54
N TYR A 509 -5.30 -0.35 34.88
CA TYR A 509 -4.09 -0.59 35.65
C TYR A 509 -3.64 -2.05 35.58
N ILE A 510 -4.55 -2.98 35.78
CA ILE A 510 -4.24 -4.42 35.81
C ILE A 510 -3.68 -4.86 34.46
N ALA A 511 -4.34 -4.50 33.36
CA ALA A 511 -3.91 -4.88 32.00
C ALA A 511 -2.56 -4.28 31.64
N THR A 512 -2.33 -3.01 31.98
CA THR A 512 -1.05 -2.34 31.72
C THR A 512 0.09 -2.97 32.54
N ALA A 513 -0.15 -3.28 33.81
CA ALA A 513 0.85 -3.95 34.68
C ALA A 513 1.21 -5.36 34.16
N ILE A 514 0.21 -6.17 33.80
CA ILE A 514 0.43 -7.51 33.24
C ILE A 514 1.25 -7.41 31.95
N ASN A 515 0.89 -6.47 31.06
CA ASN A 515 1.62 -6.29 29.79
C ASN A 515 3.06 -5.81 29.98
N SER A 516 3.33 -5.06 31.04
CA SER A 516 4.65 -4.50 31.37
C SER A 516 5.51 -5.43 32.27
N ASN A 517 5.01 -6.60 32.64
CA ASN A 517 5.64 -7.51 33.63
C ASN A 517 6.04 -6.79 34.95
N LEU A 518 5.24 -5.80 35.37
CA LEU A 518 5.52 -5.04 36.59
C LEU A 518 4.98 -5.72 37.83
N SER A 519 5.76 -5.66 38.93
CA SER A 519 5.30 -6.09 40.25
C SER A 519 4.31 -5.09 40.85
N SER A 520 3.53 -5.54 41.85
CA SER A 520 2.48 -4.75 42.52
C SER A 520 2.93 -3.40 43.11
N ASP A 521 4.21 -3.24 43.37
CA ASP A 521 4.76 -2.03 44.03
C ASP A 521 4.84 -0.81 43.07
N PHE A 522 4.70 -1.03 41.76
CA PHE A 522 4.75 0.02 40.74
C PHE A 522 3.39 0.65 40.42
N PHE A 523 2.28 0.12 40.96
CA PHE A 523 0.93 0.60 40.61
C PHE A 523 0.66 2.07 40.97
N GLN A 524 1.32 2.61 42.03
CA GLN A 524 0.99 3.94 42.55
C GLN A 524 1.39 5.11 41.63
N HIS A 525 2.29 4.90 40.68
CA HIS A 525 2.81 5.95 39.81
C HIS A 525 2.46 5.77 38.32
N MET A 526 1.80 4.66 37.99
CA MET A 526 1.46 4.31 36.63
C MET A 526 0.38 5.24 36.05
N LYS A 527 0.54 5.66 34.78
CA LYS A 527 -0.48 6.35 33.99
C LYS A 527 -0.93 5.43 32.85
N PRO A 528 -1.87 4.52 33.11
CA PRO A 528 -2.31 3.56 32.10
C PRO A 528 -2.98 4.26 30.95
N SER A 529 -2.64 3.84 29.74
CA SER A 529 -3.31 4.21 28.49
C SER A 529 -3.74 2.92 27.79
N VAL A 530 -5.03 2.83 27.49
CA VAL A 530 -5.63 1.71 26.76
C VAL A 530 -6.20 2.25 25.47
N ARG A 531 -5.64 1.81 24.33
CA ARG A 531 -6.02 2.31 23.00
C ARG A 531 -6.43 1.14 22.11
N LEU A 532 -7.60 1.25 21.44
CA LEU A 532 -8.15 0.21 20.58
C LEU A 532 -7.86 0.54 19.12
N TYR A 533 -7.39 -0.47 18.39
CA TYR A 533 -7.08 -0.41 16.95
C TYR A 533 -7.87 -1.48 16.18
N PRO A 534 -8.36 -1.17 14.97
CA PRO A 534 -9.10 -2.12 14.15
C PRO A 534 -8.23 -3.33 13.76
N THR A 535 -8.80 -4.53 13.84
CA THR A 535 -8.11 -5.76 13.38
C THR A 535 -8.45 -6.15 11.94
N GLY A 536 -9.56 -5.62 11.41
CA GLY A 536 -10.14 -6.08 10.16
C GLY A 536 -10.86 -7.44 10.27
N LEU A 537 -11.07 -7.96 11.50
CA LEU A 537 -11.82 -9.19 11.74
C LEU A 537 -13.28 -8.86 12.06
N GLU A 538 -14.20 -9.45 11.30
CA GLU A 538 -15.64 -9.26 11.45
C GLU A 538 -16.37 -10.59 11.33
N ASP A 539 -17.41 -10.78 12.13
CA ASP A 539 -18.37 -11.90 12.04
C ASP A 539 -19.77 -11.38 11.71
N LYS A 540 -20.39 -11.93 10.70
CA LYS A 540 -21.81 -11.62 10.40
C LYS A 540 -22.71 -12.34 11.37
N LEU A 541 -23.76 -11.66 11.85
CA LEU A 541 -24.77 -12.23 12.72
C LEU A 541 -26.04 -12.60 11.93
N PRO A 542 -26.79 -13.63 12.38
CA PRO A 542 -28.01 -14.07 11.69
C PRO A 542 -29.11 -13.01 11.59
N ASN A 543 -29.09 -12.02 12.51
CA ASN A 543 -30.08 -10.92 12.56
C ASN A 543 -29.70 -9.73 11.64
N GLY A 544 -28.73 -9.92 10.74
CA GLY A 544 -28.24 -8.86 9.85
C GLY A 544 -27.20 -7.93 10.49
N GLY A 545 -26.93 -8.08 11.78
CA GLY A 545 -25.87 -7.37 12.47
C GLY A 545 -24.50 -7.98 12.25
N LYS A 546 -23.48 -7.42 12.93
CA LYS A 546 -22.12 -7.94 12.88
C LYS A 546 -21.38 -7.75 14.20
N LYS A 547 -20.31 -8.53 14.38
CA LYS A 547 -19.29 -8.32 15.40
C LYS A 547 -18.02 -7.80 14.75
N VAL A 548 -17.39 -6.79 15.37
CA VAL A 548 -16.16 -6.18 14.87
C VAL A 548 -15.11 -6.23 15.98
N ALA A 549 -13.93 -6.75 15.64
CA ALA A 549 -12.86 -6.97 16.61
C ALA A 549 -11.83 -5.84 16.59
N PHE A 550 -11.41 -5.43 17.79
CA PHE A 550 -10.33 -4.46 18.03
C PHE A 550 -9.27 -5.07 18.93
N LYS A 551 -8.02 -4.67 18.73
CA LYS A 551 -6.91 -4.96 19.63
C LYS A 551 -6.59 -3.76 20.49
N ALA A 552 -6.46 -4.00 21.79
CA ALA A 552 -5.99 -2.99 22.71
C ALA A 552 -4.45 -2.97 22.78
N VAL A 553 -3.90 -1.77 22.86
CA VAL A 553 -2.52 -1.54 23.29
C VAL A 553 -2.57 -0.97 24.70
N PHE A 554 -1.81 -1.59 25.61
CA PHE A 554 -1.68 -1.19 27.00
C PHE A 554 -0.31 -0.55 27.21
N GLU A 555 -0.29 0.73 27.59
CA GLU A 555 0.95 1.49 27.80
C GLU A 555 0.93 2.23 29.12
N ASP A 556 2.08 2.33 29.75
CA ASP A 556 2.30 3.24 30.89
C ASP A 556 2.94 4.53 30.39
N LEU A 557 2.18 5.62 30.39
CA LEU A 557 2.63 6.95 29.97
C LEU A 557 3.35 7.72 31.09
N SER A 558 3.53 7.16 32.30
CA SER A 558 4.37 7.74 33.35
C SER A 558 5.85 7.52 33.10
N LEU A 559 6.20 6.53 32.29
CA LEU A 559 7.57 6.20 31.97
C LEU A 559 8.18 7.29 31.07
N PRO A 560 9.43 7.68 31.29
CA PRO A 560 10.10 8.62 30.40
C PRO A 560 10.30 7.98 29.02
N GLU A 561 10.27 8.81 27.99
CA GLU A 561 10.61 8.39 26.64
C GLU A 561 12.05 7.86 26.58
N LYS A 562 12.22 6.66 26.01
CA LYS A 562 13.51 5.96 25.93
C LYS A 562 14.09 5.94 24.52
N ASN A 563 13.67 6.84 23.65
CA ASN A 563 14.20 6.91 22.29
C ASN A 563 15.71 7.17 22.30
N LYS A 564 16.46 6.08 22.22
CA LYS A 564 17.92 6.04 22.10
C LYS A 564 18.27 5.33 20.80
N THR A 565 19.55 5.37 20.45
CA THR A 565 20.05 4.74 19.22
C THR A 565 19.57 3.30 19.00
N TYR A 566 19.46 2.51 20.07
CA TYR A 566 19.09 1.09 19.99
C TYR A 566 17.69 0.80 20.56
N VAL A 567 17.17 1.65 21.43
CA VAL A 567 15.89 1.42 22.13
C VAL A 567 14.84 2.34 21.55
N SER A 568 13.73 1.76 21.10
CA SER A 568 12.52 2.49 20.69
C SER A 568 11.38 2.21 21.66
N ASP A 569 10.62 3.25 22.00
CA ASP A 569 9.39 3.11 22.77
C ASP A 569 8.22 2.59 21.94
N CYS A 570 8.38 2.45 20.62
CA CYS A 570 7.32 2.03 19.71
C CYS A 570 7.52 0.61 19.18
N ALA A 571 7.31 -0.38 20.05
CA ALA A 571 7.35 -1.80 19.72
C ALA A 571 6.06 -2.54 20.18
N THR A 572 4.91 -1.87 20.06
CA THR A 572 3.62 -2.35 20.58
C THR A 572 3.16 -3.69 19.99
N TRP A 573 3.57 -4.01 18.76
CA TRP A 573 3.28 -5.28 18.11
C TRP A 573 3.82 -6.50 18.88
N VAL A 574 4.87 -6.33 19.70
CA VAL A 574 5.47 -7.40 20.52
C VAL A 574 4.52 -7.80 21.66
N GLY A 575 3.75 -6.83 22.21
CA GLY A 575 2.83 -7.03 23.33
C GLY A 575 1.44 -7.56 22.92
N VAL A 576 1.15 -7.66 21.63
CA VAL A 576 -0.17 -8.13 21.16
C VAL A 576 -0.37 -9.59 21.56
N THR A 577 -1.51 -9.86 22.23
CA THR A 577 -1.90 -11.19 22.74
C THR A 577 -0.91 -11.78 23.78
N ALA A 578 -0.11 -10.95 24.43
CA ALA A 578 0.83 -11.41 25.45
C ALA A 578 0.11 -11.94 26.72
N ALA A 579 -1.07 -11.42 27.03
CA ALA A 579 -1.87 -11.85 28.19
C ALA A 579 -3.14 -12.60 27.74
N VAL A 580 -3.33 -13.82 28.23
CA VAL A 580 -4.46 -14.70 27.88
C VAL A 580 -5.07 -15.28 29.15
N TYR A 581 -6.41 -15.26 29.24
CA TYR A 581 -7.15 -15.90 30.31
C TYR A 581 -8.16 -16.92 29.75
N GLY A 582 -8.02 -18.18 30.09
CA GLY A 582 -8.89 -19.24 29.61
C GLY A 582 -8.99 -19.28 28.09
N LYS A 583 -7.87 -19.23 27.36
CA LYS A 583 -7.73 -19.24 25.90
C LYS A 583 -8.28 -17.99 25.19
N ARG A 584 -8.60 -16.92 25.91
CA ARG A 584 -9.05 -15.65 25.32
C ARG A 584 -8.10 -14.51 25.69
N PRO A 585 -7.66 -13.72 24.71
CA PRO A 585 -6.70 -12.65 24.96
C PRO A 585 -7.34 -11.46 25.66
N LEU A 586 -6.59 -10.84 26.59
CA LEU A 586 -7.05 -9.68 27.35
C LEU A 586 -7.16 -8.41 26.50
N ASP A 587 -6.38 -8.33 25.45
CA ASP A 587 -6.35 -7.20 24.51
C ASP A 587 -7.40 -7.26 23.39
N LEU A 588 -8.28 -8.27 23.39
CA LEU A 588 -9.34 -8.40 22.37
C LEU A 588 -10.65 -7.82 22.89
N PHE A 589 -11.11 -6.77 22.21
CA PHE A 589 -12.43 -6.15 22.39
C PHE A 589 -13.28 -6.40 21.16
N VAL A 590 -14.51 -6.84 21.36
CA VAL A 590 -15.46 -7.18 20.30
C VAL A 590 -16.72 -6.34 20.46
N PHE A 591 -16.94 -5.43 19.51
CA PHE A 591 -18.18 -4.64 19.45
C PHE A 591 -19.24 -5.38 18.66
N GLU A 592 -20.46 -5.38 19.18
CA GLU A 592 -21.65 -5.90 18.50
C GLU A 592 -22.46 -4.76 17.92
N MET A 593 -22.80 -4.89 16.64
CA MET A 593 -23.60 -3.92 15.90
C MET A 593 -24.91 -4.58 15.44
N ASP A 594 -25.99 -3.84 15.49
CA ASP A 594 -27.28 -4.27 14.95
C ASP A 594 -27.30 -4.22 13.40
N GLY A 595 -28.42 -4.63 12.81
CA GLY A 595 -28.63 -4.62 11.35
C GLY A 595 -28.59 -3.23 10.70
N ASN A 596 -28.70 -2.16 11.49
CA ASN A 596 -28.61 -0.77 11.05
C ASN A 596 -27.19 -0.18 11.21
N GLY A 597 -26.22 -1.01 11.64
CA GLY A 597 -24.84 -0.56 11.87
C GLY A 597 -24.62 0.20 13.18
N LYS A 598 -25.60 0.23 14.10
CA LYS A 598 -25.46 0.86 15.42
C LYS A 598 -24.82 -0.10 16.40
N VAL A 599 -23.80 0.37 17.13
CA VAL A 599 -23.17 -0.40 18.21
C VAL A 599 -24.15 -0.53 19.38
N VAL A 600 -24.45 -1.76 19.75
CA VAL A 600 -25.35 -2.12 20.86
C VAL A 600 -24.60 -2.59 22.10
N GLY A 601 -23.36 -3.09 21.94
CA GLY A 601 -22.57 -3.57 23.06
C GLY A 601 -21.11 -3.79 22.74
N VAL A 602 -20.32 -4.10 23.78
CA VAL A 602 -18.92 -4.49 23.67
C VAL A 602 -18.59 -5.59 24.69
N GLU A 603 -17.77 -6.54 24.28
CA GLU A 603 -17.23 -7.58 25.16
C GLU A 603 -15.70 -7.52 25.13
N ASN A 604 -15.04 -7.48 26.32
CA ASN A 604 -13.66 -7.88 26.40
C ASN A 604 -13.57 -9.41 26.44
N ALA A 605 -12.84 -10.00 25.52
CA ALA A 605 -12.83 -11.45 25.32
C ALA A 605 -12.37 -12.25 26.57
N ALA A 606 -11.40 -11.76 27.32
CA ALA A 606 -10.89 -12.43 28.52
C ALA A 606 -11.91 -12.36 29.67
N LEU A 607 -12.59 -11.22 29.82
CA LEU A 607 -13.56 -11.02 30.90
C LEU A 607 -14.91 -11.70 30.62
N ARG A 608 -15.28 -11.92 29.35
CA ARG A 608 -16.53 -12.60 28.93
C ARG A 608 -17.80 -11.92 29.44
N LEU A 609 -17.75 -10.61 29.58
CA LEU A 609 -18.87 -9.80 30.05
C LEU A 609 -19.41 -8.99 28.88
N PRO A 610 -20.59 -9.35 28.31
CA PRO A 610 -21.23 -8.58 27.25
C PRO A 610 -21.84 -7.31 27.86
N MET A 611 -21.14 -6.20 27.73
CA MET A 611 -21.61 -4.90 28.23
C MET A 611 -22.52 -4.25 27.19
N GLU A 612 -23.68 -3.79 27.61
CA GLU A 612 -24.62 -3.05 26.77
C GLU A 612 -24.29 -1.56 26.74
N LYS A 613 -24.46 -0.92 25.60
CA LYS A 613 -24.28 0.53 25.44
C LYS A 613 -25.39 1.26 26.21
N VAL A 614 -25.01 2.07 27.18
CA VAL A 614 -25.93 2.94 27.90
C VAL A 614 -26.30 4.11 26.99
N LYS A 615 -27.61 4.46 26.98
CA LYS A 615 -28.11 5.53 26.13
C LYS A 615 -27.60 6.90 26.56
#